data_fbde12ab8ea1c007b5743fa89e71e6ac
#
_entry.id   fbde12ab8ea1c007b5743fa89e71e6ac
#
_cell.length_a   1.000
_cell.length_b   1.000
_cell.length_c   1.000
_cell.angle_alpha   90.00
_cell.angle_beta   90.00
_cell.angle_gamma   90.00
#
_symmetry.space_group_name_H-M   'P 1'
#
loop_
_entity.id
_entity.type
_entity.pdbx_description
1 polymer ?
#
loop_
_entity_poly.entity_id
_entity_poly.type
_entity_poly.pdbx_seq_one_letter_code
_entity_poly.pdbx_strand_id
1 'polypeptide(L)'
;DDGITSLYKDGHYLKTSIDYNYLRNNYTVIIRSIDGKSGIVPEKRNYKLVFRNTKQAQDVTAYFNSQKLPVDSSVDGNDFVVEVRDCPTVGQLTINCKGRDIEIDAVRLINDDVDSILVDLQINTYLKEDIAKIMFGKDTISHKRIAIRKLKKKGLSREYVQLFLRLLEYISEF
;
A
#
# COMPACT_ATOMS: atom_id res chain seq x y z
N ASP A 1 16.02 -15.57 1.80
CA ASP A 1 16.81 -16.64 1.21
C ASP A 1 17.71 -16.06 0.12
N ASP A 2 18.54 -16.87 -0.49
CA ASP A 2 19.48 -16.46 -1.55
C ASP A 2 18.83 -16.47 -2.96
N GLY A 3 17.61 -16.97 -3.07
CA GLY A 3 16.87 -17.08 -4.34
C GLY A 3 17.46 -18.08 -5.36
N ILE A 4 18.52 -18.79 -5.01
CA ILE A 4 19.26 -19.67 -5.92
C ILE A 4 19.20 -21.14 -5.44
N THR A 5 19.31 -21.36 -4.13
CA THR A 5 19.33 -22.69 -3.54
C THR A 5 18.06 -23.06 -2.80
N SER A 6 17.89 -24.33 -2.44
CA SER A 6 16.77 -24.81 -1.61
C SER A 6 17.04 -24.70 -0.11
N LEU A 7 18.09 -24.00 0.30
CA LEU A 7 18.52 -23.90 1.70
C LEU A 7 17.46 -23.24 2.61
N TYR A 8 16.51 -22.49 2.04
CA TYR A 8 15.38 -21.96 2.80
C TYR A 8 14.55 -23.07 3.49
N LYS A 9 14.54 -24.30 2.94
CA LYS A 9 13.87 -25.46 3.58
C LYS A 9 14.55 -25.88 4.88
N ASP A 10 15.84 -25.59 5.01
CA ASP A 10 16.66 -25.86 6.19
C ASP A 10 16.79 -24.65 7.12
N GLY A 11 15.89 -23.68 6.96
CA GLY A 11 15.83 -22.48 7.78
C GLY A 11 16.81 -21.38 7.37
N HIS A 12 17.44 -21.47 6.18
CA HIS A 12 18.33 -20.43 5.65
C HIS A 12 17.51 -19.29 4.99
N TYR A 13 16.75 -18.58 5.80
CA TYR A 13 15.99 -17.39 5.41
C TYR A 13 15.88 -16.43 6.59
N LEU A 14 15.50 -15.21 6.31
CA LEU A 14 15.02 -14.26 7.33
C LEU A 14 13.64 -13.78 6.93
N LYS A 15 12.63 -14.07 7.75
CA LYS A 15 11.27 -13.58 7.55
C LYS A 15 11.08 -12.26 8.26
N THR A 16 10.59 -11.28 7.52
CA THR A 16 10.30 -9.93 8.02
C THR A 16 8.81 -9.68 7.94
N SER A 17 8.18 -9.20 9.02
CA SER A 17 6.83 -8.65 8.97
C SER A 17 6.87 -7.15 8.80
N ILE A 18 5.89 -6.62 8.10
CA ILE A 18 5.64 -5.18 7.96
C ILE A 18 4.21 -4.95 8.39
N ASP A 19 4.05 -4.20 9.47
CA ASP A 19 2.74 -3.81 9.99
C ASP A 19 2.56 -2.31 9.73
N TYR A 20 1.42 -1.94 9.17
CA TYR A 20 1.05 -0.54 8.94
C TYR A 20 -0.22 -0.22 9.72
N ASN A 21 -0.14 0.80 10.56
CA ASN A 21 -1.28 1.31 11.31
C ASN A 21 -1.51 2.77 10.92
N TYR A 22 -2.67 3.05 10.35
CA TYR A 22 -3.10 4.36 9.93
C TYR A 22 -4.15 4.92 10.89
N LEU A 23 -3.86 6.10 11.41
CA LEU A 23 -4.83 6.97 12.03
C LEU A 23 -4.75 8.32 11.32
N ARG A 24 -5.86 8.99 11.13
CA ARG A 24 -5.87 10.34 10.53
C ARG A 24 -4.83 11.22 11.24
N ASN A 25 -3.94 11.84 10.46
CA ASN A 25 -2.83 12.68 10.96
C ASN A 25 -1.72 11.95 11.74
N ASN A 26 -1.78 10.63 11.83
CA ASN A 26 -0.74 9.84 12.47
C ASN A 26 -0.73 8.42 11.91
N TYR A 27 0.39 7.98 11.38
CA TYR A 27 0.55 6.60 10.97
C TYR A 27 1.92 6.05 11.37
N THR A 28 1.94 4.74 11.58
CA THR A 28 3.12 4.02 12.07
C THR A 28 3.38 2.82 11.17
N VAL A 29 4.64 2.67 10.76
CA VAL A 29 5.13 1.46 10.09
C VAL A 29 6.07 0.73 11.02
N ILE A 30 5.83 -0.56 11.24
CA ILE A 30 6.68 -1.42 12.04
C ILE A 30 7.23 -2.52 11.14
N ILE A 31 8.55 -2.60 11.03
CA ILE A 31 9.27 -3.62 10.28
C ILE A 31 10.09 -4.43 11.28
N ARG A 32 9.82 -5.74 11.36
CA ARG A 32 10.52 -6.60 12.33
C ARG A 32 10.89 -7.97 11.76
N SER A 33 12.04 -8.48 12.14
CA SER A 33 12.40 -9.86 11.90
C SER A 33 11.63 -10.77 12.85
N ILE A 34 10.98 -11.81 12.32
CA ILE A 34 10.10 -12.70 13.09
C ILE A 34 10.57 -14.16 13.13
N ASP A 35 11.36 -14.57 12.13
CA ASP A 35 11.81 -15.97 12.00
C ASP A 35 13.00 -16.09 11.07
N GLY A 36 13.79 -17.15 11.23
CA GLY A 36 14.91 -17.51 10.36
C GLY A 36 16.30 -17.22 10.95
N LYS A 37 17.32 -17.39 10.11
CA LYS A 37 18.74 -17.23 10.48
C LYS A 37 19.27 -15.88 9.97
N SER A 38 19.82 -15.08 10.85
CA SER A 38 20.30 -13.73 10.52
C SER A 38 21.55 -13.69 9.63
N GLY A 39 22.42 -14.70 9.69
CA GLY A 39 23.73 -14.69 9.01
C GLY A 39 23.72 -14.81 7.49
N ILE A 40 22.55 -14.95 6.86
CA ILE A 40 22.38 -15.07 5.41
C ILE A 40 21.93 -13.76 4.73
N VAL A 41 21.62 -12.77 5.51
CA VAL A 41 21.20 -11.45 5.02
C VAL A 41 22.23 -10.40 5.41
N PRO A 42 22.33 -9.28 4.68
CA PRO A 42 23.18 -8.18 5.09
C PRO A 42 22.90 -7.75 6.53
N GLU A 43 23.93 -7.41 7.29
CA GLU A 43 23.77 -6.95 8.68
C GLU A 43 22.93 -5.66 8.77
N LYS A 44 23.02 -4.82 7.74
CA LYS A 44 22.30 -3.56 7.62
C LYS A 44 21.60 -3.44 6.27
N ARG A 45 20.48 -2.73 6.24
CA ARG A 45 19.72 -2.39 5.02
C ARG A 45 19.29 -0.94 5.04
N ASN A 46 19.08 -0.41 3.84
CA ASN A 46 18.39 0.86 3.64
C ASN A 46 16.91 0.55 3.37
N TYR A 47 16.05 1.26 4.08
CA TYR A 47 14.60 1.17 3.88
C TYR A 47 14.13 2.46 3.21
N LYS A 48 13.46 2.32 2.07
CA LYS A 48 12.74 3.39 1.40
C LYS A 48 11.26 3.06 1.42
N LEU A 49 10.49 3.87 2.13
CA LEU A 49 9.04 3.76 2.21
C LEU A 49 8.44 4.84 1.32
N VAL A 50 7.58 4.43 0.40
CA VAL A 50 6.86 5.33 -0.50
C VAL A 50 5.39 5.29 -0.12
N PHE A 51 4.89 6.38 0.44
CA PHE A 51 3.49 6.57 0.76
C PHE A 51 2.84 7.27 -0.43
N ARG A 52 2.20 6.48 -1.29
CA ARG A 52 1.62 6.96 -2.55
C ARG A 52 0.46 7.92 -2.30
N ASN A 53 0.43 9.02 -3.06
CA ASN A 53 -0.60 10.06 -2.98
C ASN A 53 -0.86 10.54 -1.53
N THR A 54 0.18 10.63 -0.74
CA THR A 54 0.12 11.03 0.66
C THR A 54 0.83 12.37 0.85
N LYS A 55 0.21 13.29 1.55
CA LYS A 55 0.83 14.56 1.90
C LYS A 55 2.03 14.35 2.83
N GLN A 56 2.99 15.26 2.75
CA GLN A 56 4.17 15.23 3.62
C GLN A 56 3.79 15.34 5.10
N ALA A 57 4.29 14.43 5.92
CA ALA A 57 4.18 14.52 7.36
C ALA A 57 5.04 15.68 7.91
N GLN A 58 4.58 16.33 8.97
CA GLN A 58 5.29 17.44 9.61
C GLN A 58 6.44 16.93 10.50
N ASP A 59 6.25 15.78 11.14
CA ASP A 59 7.24 15.14 12.00
C ASP A 59 7.39 13.67 11.61
N VAL A 60 8.64 13.26 11.38
CA VAL A 60 8.99 11.88 11.08
C VAL A 60 10.08 11.42 12.03
N THR A 61 9.83 10.31 12.70
CA THR A 61 10.80 9.72 13.61
C THR A 61 10.99 8.24 13.31
N ALA A 62 12.22 7.76 13.40
CA ALA A 62 12.56 6.36 13.26
C ALA A 62 13.27 5.85 14.52
N TYR A 63 12.91 4.64 14.96
CA TYR A 63 13.52 3.96 16.10
C TYR A 63 13.84 2.53 15.75
N PHE A 64 15.04 2.08 16.10
CA PHE A 64 15.41 0.68 16.03
C PHE A 64 15.63 0.14 17.45
N ASN A 65 14.83 -0.86 17.86
CA ASN A 65 14.85 -1.40 19.23
C ASN A 65 14.88 -0.28 20.29
N SER A 66 14.03 0.75 20.13
CA SER A 66 13.94 1.94 20.99
C SER A 66 15.07 2.96 20.85
N GLN A 67 16.12 2.70 20.09
CA GLN A 67 17.18 3.68 19.79
C GLN A 67 16.76 4.54 18.58
N LYS A 68 16.81 5.85 18.72
CA LYS A 68 16.48 6.79 17.64
C LYS A 68 17.51 6.68 16.51
N LEU A 69 17.03 6.55 15.28
CA LEU A 69 17.85 6.56 14.06
C LEU A 69 17.66 7.86 13.26
N PRO A 70 18.66 8.27 12.48
CA PRO A 70 18.49 9.29 11.46
C PRO A 70 17.43 8.85 10.44
N VAL A 71 16.59 9.79 10.03
CA VAL A 71 15.56 9.56 9.03
C VAL A 71 15.48 10.77 8.11
N ASP A 72 15.46 10.52 6.81
CA ASP A 72 15.24 11.52 5.78
C ASP A 72 13.82 11.42 5.25
N SER A 73 13.22 12.54 4.91
CA SER A 73 11.91 12.56 4.26
C SER A 73 11.86 13.59 3.15
N SER A 74 11.14 13.26 2.08
CA SER A 74 10.99 14.09 0.90
C SER A 74 9.65 13.87 0.23
N VAL A 75 9.33 14.72 -0.73
CA VAL A 75 8.17 14.56 -1.62
C VAL A 75 8.69 14.29 -3.02
N ASP A 76 8.19 13.22 -3.64
CA ASP A 76 8.49 12.85 -5.02
C ASP A 76 7.17 12.82 -5.81
N GLY A 77 6.93 13.88 -6.60
CA GLY A 77 5.65 14.09 -7.27
C GLY A 77 4.51 14.26 -6.27
N ASN A 78 3.65 13.24 -6.16
CA ASN A 78 2.52 13.21 -5.22
C ASN A 78 2.76 12.26 -4.05
N ASP A 79 3.93 11.63 -4.01
CA ASP A 79 4.25 10.60 -3.03
C ASP A 79 5.11 11.19 -1.92
N PHE A 80 4.81 10.80 -0.69
CA PHE A 80 5.66 11.09 0.46
C PHE A 80 6.65 9.95 0.66
N VAL A 81 7.94 10.26 0.69
CA VAL A 81 9.03 9.28 0.77
C VAL A 81 9.76 9.43 2.10
N VAL A 82 9.99 8.32 2.77
CA VAL A 82 10.76 8.24 4.02
C VAL A 82 11.91 7.26 3.83
N GLU A 83 13.14 7.68 4.14
CA GLU A 83 14.33 6.84 4.03
C GLU A 83 15.02 6.68 5.39
N VAL A 84 15.32 5.43 5.74
CA VAL A 84 16.16 5.08 6.90
C VAL A 84 17.33 4.29 6.38
N ARG A 85 18.54 4.82 6.59
CA ARG A 85 19.79 4.20 6.10
C ARG A 85 20.50 3.44 7.19
N ASP A 86 21.32 2.47 6.79
CA ASP A 86 22.16 1.67 7.68
C ASP A 86 21.43 1.02 8.86
N CYS A 87 20.15 0.69 8.67
CA CYS A 87 19.32 0.08 9.69
C CYS A 87 19.73 -1.41 9.87
N PRO A 88 19.98 -1.88 11.10
CA PRO A 88 20.21 -3.29 11.34
C PRO A 88 19.06 -4.16 10.85
N THR A 89 19.38 -5.35 10.33
CA THR A 89 18.38 -6.22 9.70
C THR A 89 17.59 -7.04 10.71
N VAL A 90 18.23 -7.38 11.86
CA VAL A 90 17.63 -8.21 12.91
C VAL A 90 17.17 -7.33 14.07
N GLY A 91 15.88 -7.24 14.27
CA GLY A 91 15.25 -6.42 15.29
C GLY A 91 13.97 -5.77 14.78
N GLN A 92 13.59 -4.67 15.41
CA GLN A 92 12.37 -3.92 15.06
C GLN A 92 12.70 -2.48 14.72
N LEU A 93 12.38 -2.08 13.49
CA LEU A 93 12.35 -0.69 13.05
C LEU A 93 10.91 -0.18 13.17
N THR A 94 10.73 0.96 13.85
CA THR A 94 9.45 1.65 13.98
C THR A 94 9.60 3.05 13.40
N ILE A 95 8.77 3.39 12.43
CA ILE A 95 8.71 4.71 11.79
C ILE A 95 7.36 5.32 12.12
N ASN A 96 7.38 6.51 12.71
CA ASN A 96 6.17 7.28 13.03
C ASN A 96 6.13 8.54 12.17
N CYS A 97 5.01 8.77 11.52
CA CYS A 97 4.72 9.97 10.73
C CYS A 97 3.54 10.70 11.35
N LYS A 98 3.72 11.97 11.72
CA LYS A 98 2.70 12.79 12.38
C LYS A 98 2.57 14.13 11.68
N GLY A 99 1.38 14.71 11.74
CA GLY A 99 1.12 16.05 11.24
C GLY A 99 -0.35 16.35 11.11
N ARG A 100 -0.65 17.60 10.75
CA ARG A 100 -1.98 17.99 10.35
C ARG A 100 -2.12 17.72 8.86
N ASP A 101 -3.31 17.30 8.42
CA ASP A 101 -3.62 17.10 6.99
C ASP A 101 -2.76 16.07 6.25
N ILE A 102 -2.18 15.10 6.94
CA ILE A 102 -1.58 13.94 6.31
C ILE A 102 -2.68 12.93 6.01
N GLU A 103 -3.28 13.04 4.84
CA GLU A 103 -4.35 12.18 4.36
C GLU A 103 -3.91 11.44 3.11
N ILE A 104 -4.30 10.18 3.04
CA ILE A 104 -4.20 9.40 1.80
C ILE A 104 -5.30 9.90 0.86
N ASP A 105 -4.94 10.24 -0.36
CA ASP A 105 -5.91 10.48 -1.43
C ASP A 105 -6.47 9.14 -1.94
N ALA A 106 -7.37 8.56 -1.16
CA ALA A 106 -7.93 7.25 -1.45
C ALA A 106 -8.68 7.21 -2.79
N VAL A 107 -9.37 8.28 -3.16
CA VAL A 107 -10.06 8.37 -4.45
C VAL A 107 -9.07 8.30 -5.60
N ARG A 108 -7.94 9.00 -5.50
CA ARG A 108 -6.91 9.01 -6.53
C ARG A 108 -6.20 7.67 -6.64
N LEU A 109 -5.87 7.02 -5.50
CA LEU A 109 -5.28 5.68 -5.50
C LEU A 109 -6.18 4.68 -6.21
N ILE A 110 -7.49 4.72 -5.93
CA ILE A 110 -8.46 3.84 -6.58
C ILE A 110 -8.61 4.15 -8.06
N ASN A 111 -8.54 5.41 -8.46
CA ASN A 111 -8.59 5.77 -9.87
C ASN A 111 -7.41 5.17 -10.63
N ASP A 112 -6.20 5.23 -10.09
CA ASP A 112 -5.01 4.62 -10.69
C ASP A 112 -5.17 3.08 -10.80
N ASP A 113 -5.71 2.43 -9.76
CA ASP A 113 -5.97 0.99 -9.77
C ASP A 113 -7.05 0.61 -10.77
N VAL A 114 -8.14 1.40 -10.87
CA VAL A 114 -9.22 1.19 -11.85
C VAL A 114 -8.69 1.33 -13.28
N ASP A 115 -7.86 2.34 -13.55
CA ASP A 115 -7.25 2.52 -14.88
C ASP A 115 -6.39 1.31 -15.25
N SER A 116 -5.51 0.88 -14.36
CA SER A 116 -4.66 -0.29 -14.59
C SER A 116 -5.48 -1.56 -14.84
N ILE A 117 -6.53 -1.79 -14.04
CA ILE A 117 -7.43 -2.93 -14.20
C ILE A 117 -8.16 -2.85 -15.54
N LEU A 118 -8.68 -1.68 -15.92
CA LEU A 118 -9.43 -1.52 -17.18
C LEU A 118 -8.54 -1.75 -18.41
N VAL A 119 -7.24 -1.42 -18.35
CA VAL A 119 -6.29 -1.73 -19.44
C VAL A 119 -6.19 -3.23 -19.64
N ASP A 120 -6.00 -4.00 -18.56
CA ASP A 120 -5.72 -5.43 -18.61
C ASP A 120 -6.99 -6.30 -18.77
N LEU A 121 -8.16 -5.75 -18.47
CA LEU A 121 -9.42 -6.49 -18.45
C LEU A 121 -9.82 -6.95 -19.86
N GLN A 122 -10.00 -8.26 -20.07
CA GLN A 122 -10.46 -8.80 -21.34
C GLN A 122 -12.00 -8.90 -21.38
N ILE A 123 -12.66 -7.76 -21.53
CA ILE A 123 -14.12 -7.65 -21.67
C ILE A 123 -14.47 -6.70 -22.80
N ASN A 124 -15.77 -6.64 -23.16
CA ASN A 124 -16.28 -5.74 -24.17
C ASN A 124 -15.97 -4.27 -23.82
N THR A 125 -15.53 -3.50 -24.81
CA THR A 125 -15.16 -2.08 -24.66
C THR A 125 -16.29 -1.24 -24.05
N TYR A 126 -17.54 -1.47 -24.45
CA TYR A 126 -18.70 -0.77 -23.86
C TYR A 126 -18.85 -1.01 -22.35
N LEU A 127 -18.51 -2.21 -21.87
CA LEU A 127 -18.50 -2.50 -20.44
C LEU A 127 -17.36 -1.78 -19.71
N LYS A 128 -16.18 -1.68 -20.34
CA LYS A 128 -15.06 -0.87 -19.80
C LYS A 128 -15.47 0.60 -19.67
N GLU A 129 -16.10 1.17 -20.69
CA GLU A 129 -16.60 2.54 -20.66
C GLU A 129 -17.66 2.76 -19.58
N ASP A 130 -18.61 1.83 -19.42
CA ASP A 130 -19.62 1.89 -18.37
C ASP A 130 -18.97 1.83 -16.98
N ILE A 131 -17.99 0.96 -16.78
CA ILE A 131 -17.24 0.87 -15.51
C ILE A 131 -16.49 2.19 -15.26
N ALA A 132 -15.76 2.70 -16.25
CA ALA A 132 -15.02 3.95 -16.15
C ALA A 132 -15.96 5.12 -15.77
N LYS A 133 -17.10 5.27 -16.45
CA LYS A 133 -18.10 6.30 -16.13
C LYS A 133 -18.62 6.20 -14.69
N ILE A 134 -18.83 4.99 -14.19
CA ILE A 134 -19.30 4.78 -12.81
C ILE A 134 -18.17 5.09 -11.82
N MET A 135 -16.98 4.51 -12.01
CA MET A 135 -15.89 4.60 -11.05
C MET A 135 -15.32 6.01 -10.94
N PHE A 136 -15.11 6.70 -12.08
CA PHE A 136 -14.59 8.08 -12.12
C PHE A 136 -15.68 9.14 -11.98
N GLY A 137 -16.96 8.77 -12.02
CA GLY A 137 -18.08 9.69 -11.85
C GLY A 137 -18.12 10.35 -10.46
N LYS A 138 -18.87 11.45 -10.36
CA LYS A 138 -19.04 12.21 -9.11
C LYS A 138 -20.14 11.69 -8.19
N ASP A 139 -20.73 10.54 -8.52
CA ASP A 139 -21.79 9.92 -7.73
C ASP A 139 -21.30 9.47 -6.36
N THR A 140 -22.23 9.36 -5.42
CA THR A 140 -21.94 8.79 -4.10
C THR A 140 -21.53 7.33 -4.21
N ILE A 141 -20.73 6.85 -3.26
CA ILE A 141 -20.27 5.45 -3.20
C ILE A 141 -21.47 4.49 -3.25
N SER A 142 -22.55 4.80 -2.55
CA SER A 142 -23.77 3.99 -2.57
C SER A 142 -24.38 3.87 -3.96
N HIS A 143 -24.46 4.98 -4.72
CA HIS A 143 -24.94 4.97 -6.10
C HIS A 143 -23.98 4.19 -7.03
N LYS A 144 -22.67 4.38 -6.91
CA LYS A 144 -21.67 3.61 -7.64
C LYS A 144 -21.80 2.11 -7.41
N ARG A 145 -21.97 1.68 -6.14
CA ARG A 145 -22.18 0.26 -5.79
C ARG A 145 -23.41 -0.35 -6.46
N ILE A 146 -24.52 0.40 -6.50
CA ILE A 146 -25.75 -0.04 -7.17
C ILE A 146 -25.51 -0.13 -8.68
N ALA A 147 -24.86 0.86 -9.28
CA ALA A 147 -24.58 0.91 -10.70
C ALA A 147 -23.67 -0.25 -11.14
N ILE A 148 -22.57 -0.53 -10.42
CA ILE A 148 -21.68 -1.68 -10.69
C ILE A 148 -22.47 -3.00 -10.64
N ARG A 149 -23.34 -3.22 -9.64
CA ARG A 149 -24.14 -4.45 -9.56
C ARG A 149 -25.08 -4.62 -10.76
N LYS A 150 -25.60 -3.52 -11.31
CA LYS A 150 -26.46 -3.55 -12.51
C LYS A 150 -25.72 -4.01 -13.78
N LEU A 151 -24.39 -3.81 -13.86
CA LEU A 151 -23.58 -4.25 -15.01
C LEU A 151 -23.56 -5.77 -15.20
N LYS A 152 -23.90 -6.54 -14.14
CA LYS A 152 -24.13 -8.00 -14.26
C LYS A 152 -25.18 -8.33 -15.33
N LYS A 153 -26.24 -7.52 -15.44
CA LYS A 153 -27.30 -7.69 -16.47
C LYS A 153 -26.79 -7.36 -17.87
N LYS A 154 -25.67 -6.64 -18.01
CA LYS A 154 -25.01 -6.30 -19.27
C LYS A 154 -23.88 -7.26 -19.64
N GLY A 155 -23.66 -8.33 -18.83
CA GLY A 155 -22.67 -9.36 -19.10
C GLY A 155 -21.37 -9.24 -18.31
N LEU A 156 -21.27 -8.30 -17.32
CA LEU A 156 -20.11 -8.26 -16.43
C LEU A 156 -20.14 -9.48 -15.49
N SER A 157 -19.02 -10.22 -15.41
CA SER A 157 -18.94 -11.43 -14.57
C SER A 157 -19.08 -11.09 -13.09
N ARG A 158 -19.46 -12.08 -12.29
CA ARG A 158 -19.62 -11.91 -10.83
C ARG A 158 -18.32 -11.53 -10.16
N GLU A 159 -17.20 -12.08 -10.61
CA GLU A 159 -15.87 -11.83 -10.08
C GLU A 159 -15.47 -10.37 -10.28
N TYR A 160 -15.70 -9.82 -11.47
CA TYR A 160 -15.42 -8.42 -11.74
C TYR A 160 -16.36 -7.46 -10.99
N VAL A 161 -17.63 -7.81 -10.85
CA VAL A 161 -18.54 -7.04 -9.99
C VAL A 161 -18.00 -6.99 -8.56
N GLN A 162 -17.55 -8.12 -8.00
CA GLN A 162 -16.99 -8.16 -6.65
C GLN A 162 -15.68 -7.36 -6.53
N LEU A 163 -14.81 -7.43 -7.55
CA LEU A 163 -13.58 -6.65 -7.61
C LEU A 163 -13.86 -5.15 -7.46
N PHE A 164 -14.72 -4.59 -8.32
CA PHE A 164 -15.05 -3.17 -8.28
C PHE A 164 -15.82 -2.77 -7.01
N LEU A 165 -16.64 -3.64 -6.44
CA LEU A 165 -17.30 -3.38 -5.16
C LEU A 165 -16.28 -3.29 -4.01
N ARG A 166 -15.24 -4.14 -3.99
CA ARG A 166 -14.16 -4.07 -3.00
C ARG A 166 -13.35 -2.77 -3.13
N LEU A 167 -13.04 -2.36 -4.36
CA LEU A 167 -12.37 -1.06 -4.58
C LEU A 167 -13.19 0.10 -4.02
N LEU A 168 -14.53 0.07 -4.17
CA LEU A 168 -15.41 1.08 -3.60
C LEU A 168 -15.52 0.99 -2.06
N GLU A 169 -15.33 -0.20 -1.46
CA GLU A 169 -15.24 -0.36 0.00
C GLU A 169 -13.98 0.31 0.54
N TYR A 170 -12.87 0.19 -0.18
CA TYR A 170 -11.60 0.81 0.19
C TYR A 170 -11.71 2.34 0.35
N ILE A 171 -12.48 3.02 -0.50
CA ILE A 171 -12.75 4.47 -0.37
C ILE A 171 -13.51 4.79 0.93
N SER A 172 -14.38 3.90 1.40
CA SER A 172 -15.23 4.16 2.56
C SER A 172 -14.51 3.97 3.91
N GLU A 173 -13.32 3.38 3.90
CA GLU A 173 -12.52 3.14 5.11
C GLU A 173 -11.60 4.33 5.47
N PHE A 174 -11.44 5.30 4.55
CA PHE A 174 -10.66 6.53 4.72
C PHE A 174 -11.57 7.79 4.61
#